data_e7fe198414fa8a0829a7fcc7f6d80b7d
#
_entry.id   e7fe198414fa8a0829a7fcc7f6d80b7d
#
_cell.length_a   1.000
_cell.length_b   1.000
_cell.length_c   1.000
_cell.angle_alpha   90.00
_cell.angle_beta   90.00
_cell.angle_gamma   90.00
#
_symmetry.space_group_name_H-M   'P 1'
#
loop_
_entity.id
_entity.type
_entity.pdbx_description
1 polymer ?
#
loop_
_entity_poly.entity_id
_entity_poly.type
_entity_poly.pdbx_seq_one_letter_code
_entity_poly.pdbx_strand_id
1 'polypeptide(L)'
;MRRTGITLSLLLGCLTAVRAENYLINGGQESQISYQMVQKVEPAPGTQKLVLSYVIPEGFASPTYRQNISTFRLTFSIEPSSREEKTDERGNRIVRAIWNRPQAMVESVMQFTASNSTGLKPLRTDAPFPLANLSPVEEVYLAATNQVPARNDEIIRLAAQLTASSKTEFDAIQRILAWVVDHLRYVLVPESYDALYSLRTGKGNCQNYSHISAALMRAVGIPCRIVNGITLKEPYDVELPGGTLTLRMAQGRHSWIEVWFPDLGWVPFDPQQTALYVSNRFIRVEVGLDNEETCNDGLIRWSQSAGAQGRPQFEENIGYTLAADRVNLRAEKQNYGPQRLLFFPPVEARFTPVSARPATPPPPPAPPASQQTMRRYAYSQPYSQGNTDFPRNTDFLAARGPAQQTDDGQMEMRKNFLVETAEYVTTQGQQYAQTFLIAQSLKLNKIGLALHKFGGTGQLWVEIYKDDGSGKPGAYLTTSQYLAVDQMKYTSGYDWVDFDFGTPGLLLPPGRYWMALGFTGSPIINWFFSYGKPVGPEDGTRYKTLFDETWSRSLAYEFNYRIIGMTGE
;
A
#
# COMPACT_ATOMS: atom_id res chain seq x y z
N MET A 1 -7.33 -45.65 55.54
CA MET A 1 -7.39 -44.27 55.07
C MET A 1 -6.42 -44.09 53.91
N ARG A 2 -6.85 -44.21 52.68
CA ARG A 2 -6.07 -43.98 51.46
C ARG A 2 -6.56 -42.69 50.86
N ARG A 3 -5.66 -41.67 50.77
CA ARG A 3 -5.92 -40.40 50.08
C ARG A 3 -5.59 -40.58 48.61
N THR A 4 -6.58 -40.50 47.77
CA THR A 4 -6.44 -40.40 46.30
C THR A 4 -6.19 -38.92 45.93
N GLY A 5 -4.99 -38.63 45.46
CA GLY A 5 -4.68 -37.31 44.87
C GLY A 5 -5.12 -37.28 43.42
N ILE A 6 -5.97 -36.32 43.08
CA ILE A 6 -6.36 -36.02 41.70
C ILE A 6 -5.35 -35.01 41.16
N THR A 7 -4.55 -35.47 40.21
CA THR A 7 -3.63 -34.60 39.47
C THR A 7 -4.38 -33.96 38.31
N LEU A 8 -4.64 -32.67 38.43
CA LEU A 8 -5.26 -31.85 37.37
C LEU A 8 -4.16 -31.47 36.36
N SER A 9 -4.12 -32.16 35.23
CA SER A 9 -3.22 -31.79 34.13
C SER A 9 -3.83 -30.62 33.35
N LEU A 10 -3.27 -29.43 33.54
CA LEU A 10 -3.54 -28.29 32.69
C LEU A 10 -2.91 -28.54 31.31
N LEU A 11 -3.68 -28.86 30.32
CA LEU A 11 -3.29 -28.78 28.92
C LEU A 11 -3.27 -27.29 28.52
N LEU A 12 -2.08 -26.69 28.56
CA LEU A 12 -1.84 -25.43 27.86
C LEU A 12 -1.82 -25.72 26.36
N GLY A 13 -2.92 -25.47 25.69
CA GLY A 13 -2.96 -25.41 24.24
C GLY A 13 -2.04 -24.28 23.76
N CYS A 14 -0.88 -24.63 23.19
CA CYS A 14 -0.06 -23.68 22.44
C CYS A 14 -0.85 -23.25 21.21
N LEU A 15 -1.52 -22.11 21.30
CA LEU A 15 -1.89 -21.32 20.14
C LEU A 15 -0.58 -20.92 19.47
N THR A 16 -0.19 -21.64 18.44
CA THR A 16 0.85 -21.17 17.50
C THR A 16 0.24 -20.00 16.76
N ALA A 17 0.45 -18.79 17.30
CA ALA A 17 0.22 -17.59 16.54
C ALA A 17 1.04 -17.73 15.24
N VAL A 18 0.38 -17.70 14.11
CA VAL A 18 1.03 -17.56 12.81
C VAL A 18 1.87 -16.29 12.92
N ARG A 19 3.20 -16.45 13.04
CA ARG A 19 4.11 -15.31 13.13
C ARG A 19 4.20 -14.74 11.73
N ALA A 20 3.80 -13.50 11.58
CA ALA A 20 4.12 -12.73 10.38
C ALA A 20 5.64 -12.79 10.16
N GLU A 21 6.04 -13.08 8.95
CA GLU A 21 7.44 -13.21 8.58
C GLU A 21 7.97 -11.86 8.10
N ASN A 22 9.17 -11.50 8.53
CA ASN A 22 9.85 -10.31 8.07
C ASN A 22 10.78 -10.66 6.92
N TYR A 23 10.83 -9.79 5.92
CA TYR A 23 11.74 -9.90 4.79
C TYR A 23 12.59 -8.63 4.69
N LEU A 24 13.85 -8.78 4.38
CA LEU A 24 14.74 -7.69 3.98
C LEU A 24 14.90 -7.71 2.47
N ILE A 25 14.63 -6.60 1.82
CA ILE A 25 14.90 -6.44 0.40
C ILE A 25 16.36 -6.05 0.18
N ASN A 26 16.97 -6.73 -0.76
CA ASN A 26 18.33 -6.50 -1.22
C ASN A 26 18.34 -6.26 -2.72
N GLY A 27 19.31 -5.51 -3.23
CA GLY A 27 19.48 -5.29 -4.66
C GLY A 27 19.39 -3.85 -5.07
N GLY A 28 18.88 -3.61 -6.24
CA GLY A 28 18.80 -2.25 -6.77
C GLY A 28 17.83 -2.10 -7.93
N GLN A 29 17.48 -0.88 -8.16
CA GLN A 29 16.63 -0.45 -9.27
C GLN A 29 17.27 0.76 -9.95
N GLU A 30 17.20 0.83 -11.27
CA GLU A 30 17.63 1.99 -12.05
C GLU A 30 16.60 2.28 -13.14
N SER A 31 16.29 3.55 -13.35
CA SER A 31 15.40 3.98 -14.42
C SER A 31 15.86 5.26 -15.09
N GLN A 32 15.50 5.40 -16.35
CA GLN A 32 15.54 6.66 -17.07
C GLN A 32 14.14 6.99 -17.56
N ILE A 33 13.57 8.04 -16.98
CA ILE A 33 12.17 8.43 -17.14
C ILE A 33 12.12 9.71 -17.95
N SER A 34 11.50 9.67 -19.13
CA SER A 34 11.09 10.89 -19.83
C SER A 34 9.71 11.27 -19.34
N TYR A 35 9.61 12.39 -18.66
CA TYR A 35 8.40 12.88 -18.01
C TYR A 35 7.83 14.08 -18.75
N GLN A 36 6.51 14.11 -18.90
CA GLN A 36 5.78 15.24 -19.43
C GLN A 36 4.52 15.51 -18.60
N MET A 37 4.29 16.76 -18.25
CA MET A 37 3.05 17.22 -17.66
C MET A 37 2.49 18.35 -18.52
N VAL A 38 1.25 18.20 -18.95
CA VAL A 38 0.49 19.24 -19.66
C VAL A 38 -0.60 19.74 -18.73
N GLN A 39 -0.61 21.02 -18.46
CA GLN A 39 -1.64 21.66 -17.66
C GLN A 39 -2.33 22.75 -18.47
N LYS A 40 -3.65 22.78 -18.41
CA LYS A 40 -4.49 23.80 -19.03
C LYS A 40 -5.24 24.54 -17.93
N VAL A 41 -5.08 25.83 -17.92
CA VAL A 41 -5.74 26.71 -16.96
C VAL A 41 -6.57 27.75 -17.74
N GLU A 42 -7.88 27.63 -17.65
CA GLU A 42 -8.80 28.63 -18.19
C GLU A 42 -9.13 29.64 -17.08
N PRO A 43 -8.67 30.89 -17.21
CA PRO A 43 -8.93 31.90 -16.20
C PRO A 43 -10.42 32.17 -16.04
N ALA A 44 -10.88 32.37 -14.80
CA ALA A 44 -12.26 32.78 -14.57
C ALA A 44 -12.54 34.17 -15.19
N PRO A 45 -13.78 34.45 -15.64
CA PRO A 45 -14.14 35.75 -16.16
C PRO A 45 -13.77 36.89 -15.21
N GLY A 46 -13.26 38.00 -15.74
CA GLY A 46 -12.83 39.16 -14.95
C GLY A 46 -11.44 39.04 -14.30
N THR A 47 -10.72 37.96 -14.54
CA THR A 47 -9.36 37.78 -14.00
C THR A 47 -8.43 38.87 -14.51
N GLN A 48 -7.91 39.72 -13.61
CA GLN A 48 -6.95 40.77 -13.94
C GLN A 48 -5.50 40.25 -13.90
N LYS A 49 -5.24 39.23 -13.11
CA LYS A 49 -3.92 38.64 -12.93
C LYS A 49 -4.06 37.15 -12.65
N LEU A 50 -3.40 36.33 -13.44
CA LEU A 50 -3.22 34.89 -13.20
C LEU A 50 -1.75 34.64 -12.84
N VAL A 51 -1.51 33.92 -11.79
CA VAL A 51 -0.18 33.47 -11.37
C VAL A 51 -0.18 31.95 -11.30
N LEU A 52 0.72 31.33 -12.04
CA LEU A 52 0.98 29.89 -11.96
C LEU A 52 2.39 29.71 -11.41
N SER A 53 2.52 28.83 -10.41
CA SER A 53 3.80 28.52 -9.79
C SER A 53 4.12 27.04 -9.99
N TYR A 54 5.34 26.76 -10.41
CA TYR A 54 5.83 25.42 -10.72
C TYR A 54 7.03 25.13 -9.85
N VAL A 55 7.05 23.98 -9.19
CA VAL A 55 8.25 23.51 -8.52
C VAL A 55 9.08 22.73 -9.53
N ILE A 56 10.36 23.08 -9.65
CA ILE A 56 11.29 22.42 -10.56
C ILE A 56 11.92 21.24 -9.82
N PRO A 57 11.72 20.00 -10.28
CA PRO A 57 12.42 18.86 -9.70
C PRO A 57 13.93 19.03 -9.81
N GLU A 58 14.64 18.70 -8.75
CA GLU A 58 16.10 18.82 -8.70
C GLU A 58 16.78 17.49 -8.39
N GLY A 59 18.11 17.47 -8.54
CA GLY A 59 18.91 16.32 -8.16
C GLY A 59 18.87 16.08 -6.64
N PHE A 60 18.89 14.82 -6.26
CA PHE A 60 18.94 14.41 -4.87
C PHE A 60 19.80 13.15 -4.71
N ALA A 61 20.53 13.06 -3.64
CA ALA A 61 21.34 11.88 -3.31
C ALA A 61 21.18 11.51 -1.84
N SER A 62 20.88 10.25 -1.61
CA SER A 62 20.87 9.62 -0.30
C SER A 62 21.54 8.25 -0.37
N PRO A 63 21.77 7.58 0.75
CA PRO A 63 22.29 6.22 0.76
C PRO A 63 21.45 5.21 -0.01
N THR A 64 20.12 5.40 -0.05
CA THR A 64 19.18 4.44 -0.65
C THR A 64 18.56 4.90 -1.95
N TYR A 65 18.59 6.20 -2.25
CA TYR A 65 17.93 6.76 -3.42
C TYR A 65 18.73 7.91 -4.04
N ARG A 66 18.81 7.92 -5.34
CA ARG A 66 19.46 9.00 -6.11
C ARG A 66 18.60 9.41 -7.28
N GLN A 67 18.49 10.70 -7.50
CA GLN A 67 17.80 11.32 -8.62
C GLN A 67 18.71 12.33 -9.30
N ASN A 68 18.81 12.27 -10.63
CA ASN A 68 19.40 13.31 -11.45
C ASN A 68 18.37 13.80 -12.46
N ILE A 69 18.18 15.10 -12.53
CA ILE A 69 17.25 15.73 -13.47
C ILE A 69 18.05 16.39 -14.59
N SER A 70 17.63 16.15 -15.82
CA SER A 70 18.22 16.74 -17.02
C SER A 70 17.14 17.14 -18.02
N THR A 71 17.54 17.89 -19.03
CA THR A 71 16.65 18.32 -20.13
C THR A 71 15.38 19.03 -19.69
N PHE A 72 15.41 19.73 -18.54
CA PHE A 72 14.24 20.43 -18.02
C PHE A 72 13.79 21.54 -18.97
N ARG A 73 12.51 21.54 -19.30
CA ARG A 73 11.84 22.58 -20.10
C ARG A 73 10.48 22.89 -19.50
N LEU A 74 10.15 24.17 -19.44
CA LEU A 74 8.82 24.68 -19.09
C LEU A 74 8.42 25.71 -20.11
N THR A 75 7.43 25.41 -20.93
CA THR A 75 6.91 26.26 -22.01
C THR A 75 5.44 26.56 -21.80
N PHE A 76 4.99 27.65 -22.41
CA PHE A 76 3.62 28.13 -22.31
C PHE A 76 3.02 28.39 -23.68
N SER A 77 1.74 28.15 -23.87
CA SER A 77 1.00 28.46 -25.11
C SER A 77 0.88 29.98 -25.33
N ILE A 78 0.88 30.74 -24.25
CA ILE A 78 0.88 32.20 -24.22
C ILE A 78 2.02 32.62 -23.31
N GLU A 79 2.96 33.43 -23.82
CA GLU A 79 4.07 33.93 -23.03
C GLU A 79 3.57 34.71 -21.81
N PRO A 80 4.11 34.47 -20.60
CA PRO A 80 3.75 35.22 -19.41
C PRO A 80 4.20 36.67 -19.51
N SER A 81 3.44 37.58 -18.92
CA SER A 81 3.86 39.00 -18.79
C SER A 81 5.13 39.17 -17.99
N SER A 82 5.38 38.28 -17.04
CA SER A 82 6.65 38.16 -16.30
C SER A 82 6.86 36.74 -15.81
N ARG A 83 8.14 36.37 -15.68
CA ARG A 83 8.61 35.10 -15.14
C ARG A 83 9.64 35.36 -14.07
N GLU A 84 9.43 34.82 -12.89
CA GLU A 84 10.31 34.90 -11.74
C GLU A 84 10.77 33.52 -11.32
N GLU A 85 12.01 33.38 -10.93
CA GLU A 85 12.53 32.14 -10.35
C GLU A 85 13.09 32.44 -8.96
N LYS A 86 12.72 31.61 -7.98
CA LYS A 86 13.18 31.77 -6.60
C LYS A 86 13.41 30.40 -5.96
N THR A 87 14.29 30.39 -4.97
CA THR A 87 14.44 29.26 -4.05
C THR A 87 13.74 29.62 -2.75
N ASP A 88 12.94 28.70 -2.23
CA ASP A 88 12.26 28.88 -0.94
C ASP A 88 13.19 28.51 0.25
N GLU A 89 12.65 28.63 1.47
CA GLU A 89 13.39 28.34 2.71
C GLU A 89 13.76 26.85 2.88
N ARG A 90 13.14 25.96 2.12
CA ARG A 90 13.42 24.52 2.11
C ARG A 90 14.38 24.10 1.00
N GLY A 91 14.79 25.05 0.18
CA GLY A 91 15.66 24.82 -0.96
C GLY A 91 14.90 24.40 -2.22
N ASN A 92 13.56 24.43 -2.24
CA ASN A 92 12.79 24.13 -3.44
C ASN A 92 12.89 25.28 -4.44
N ARG A 93 13.13 24.94 -5.69
CA ARG A 93 13.25 25.91 -6.78
C ARG A 93 11.90 26.10 -7.46
N ILE A 94 11.40 27.33 -7.45
CA ILE A 94 10.04 27.68 -7.86
C ILE A 94 10.09 28.68 -9.00
N VAL A 95 9.39 28.38 -10.10
CA VAL A 95 9.11 29.31 -11.19
C VAL A 95 7.71 29.86 -11.01
N ARG A 96 7.59 31.19 -10.98
CA ARG A 96 6.31 31.89 -11.01
C ARG A 96 6.13 32.56 -12.36
N ALA A 97 5.10 32.18 -13.09
CA ALA A 97 4.68 32.78 -14.34
C ALA A 97 3.42 33.62 -14.12
N ILE A 98 3.42 34.85 -14.61
CA ILE A 98 2.37 35.84 -14.34
C ILE A 98 1.78 36.34 -15.66
N TRP A 99 0.47 36.27 -15.81
CA TRP A 99 -0.27 36.85 -16.92
C TRP A 99 -1.17 37.98 -16.40
N ASN A 100 -1.04 39.15 -17.01
CA ASN A 100 -1.91 40.30 -16.77
C ASN A 100 -3.07 40.24 -17.75
N ARG A 101 -4.31 40.29 -17.23
CA ARG A 101 -5.55 40.23 -18.02
C ARG A 101 -5.55 39.09 -19.05
N PRO A 102 -5.36 37.83 -18.61
CA PRO A 102 -5.35 36.71 -19.54
C PRO A 102 -6.70 36.63 -20.25
N GLN A 103 -6.69 36.56 -21.58
CA GLN A 103 -7.90 36.53 -22.41
C GLN A 103 -8.26 35.13 -22.89
N ALA A 104 -7.39 34.17 -22.72
CA ALA A 104 -7.56 32.81 -23.17
C ALA A 104 -6.93 31.81 -22.20
N MET A 105 -7.26 30.55 -22.41
CA MET A 105 -6.68 29.42 -21.70
C MET A 105 -5.16 29.40 -21.86
N VAL A 106 -4.47 29.23 -20.75
CA VAL A 106 -3.02 29.06 -20.71
C VAL A 106 -2.72 27.56 -20.61
N GLU A 107 -2.05 27.04 -21.61
CA GLU A 107 -1.47 25.70 -21.55
C GLU A 107 0.00 25.82 -21.17
N SER A 108 0.44 25.03 -20.21
CA SER A 108 1.84 24.86 -19.83
C SER A 108 2.28 23.42 -20.05
N VAL A 109 3.50 23.28 -20.57
CA VAL A 109 4.11 21.95 -20.76
C VAL A 109 5.42 21.93 -20.00
N MET A 110 5.49 21.06 -18.99
CA MET A 110 6.71 20.75 -18.25
C MET A 110 7.27 19.41 -18.72
N GLN A 111 8.52 19.40 -19.12
CA GLN A 111 9.21 18.20 -19.57
C GLN A 111 10.59 18.10 -18.93
N PHE A 112 11.00 16.90 -18.58
CA PHE A 112 12.36 16.61 -18.12
C PHE A 112 12.68 15.13 -18.23
N THR A 113 13.96 14.81 -18.09
CA THR A 113 14.42 13.43 -17.93
C THR A 113 14.92 13.25 -16.51
N ALA A 114 14.36 12.25 -15.79
CA ALA A 114 14.84 11.83 -14.51
C ALA A 114 15.61 10.51 -14.64
N SER A 115 16.85 10.49 -14.16
CA SER A 115 17.65 9.27 -14.03
C SER A 115 17.71 8.91 -12.56
N ASN A 116 16.99 7.87 -12.18
CA ASN A 116 16.80 7.49 -10.79
C ASN A 116 17.44 6.13 -10.51
N SER A 117 17.98 5.99 -9.31
CA SER A 117 18.45 4.71 -8.81
C SER A 117 18.08 4.51 -7.36
N THR A 118 17.69 3.28 -7.01
CA THR A 118 17.47 2.85 -5.65
C THR A 118 18.45 1.74 -5.33
N GLY A 119 19.26 1.93 -4.30
CA GLY A 119 20.21 0.93 -3.83
C GLY A 119 19.78 0.39 -2.47
N LEU A 120 19.46 -0.89 -2.43
CA LEU A 120 19.02 -1.58 -1.22
C LEU A 120 20.14 -2.50 -0.73
N LYS A 121 21.30 -1.91 -0.45
CA LYS A 121 22.41 -2.57 0.24
C LYS A 121 22.27 -2.30 1.73
N PRO A 122 22.78 -3.21 2.61
CA PRO A 122 22.80 -2.95 4.03
C PRO A 122 23.40 -1.59 4.36
N LEU A 123 22.61 -0.74 4.99
CA LEU A 123 23.08 0.52 5.54
C LEU A 123 23.60 0.28 6.96
N ARG A 124 24.70 0.91 7.30
CA ARG A 124 25.20 0.93 8.69
C ARG A 124 24.93 2.29 9.27
N THR A 125 24.25 2.33 10.39
CA THR A 125 24.10 3.52 11.20
C THR A 125 24.36 3.19 12.66
N ASP A 126 25.14 4.04 13.30
CA ASP A 126 25.42 3.97 14.74
C ASP A 126 24.68 5.09 15.50
N ALA A 127 23.75 5.80 14.83
CA ALA A 127 22.98 6.89 15.41
C ALA A 127 22.25 6.44 16.68
N PRO A 128 22.55 7.02 17.84
CA PRO A 128 21.92 6.65 19.11
C PRO A 128 20.48 7.17 19.17
N PHE A 129 19.69 6.62 20.07
CA PHE A 129 18.39 7.17 20.40
C PHE A 129 18.26 7.35 21.92
N PRO A 130 17.82 8.53 22.40
CA PRO A 130 17.48 9.76 21.65
C PRO A 130 18.68 10.39 20.94
N LEU A 131 18.38 11.16 19.88
CA LEU A 131 19.39 11.98 19.22
C LEU A 131 19.85 13.13 20.12
N ALA A 132 21.11 13.51 20.00
CA ALA A 132 21.69 14.66 20.67
C ALA A 132 22.43 15.55 19.67
N ASN A 133 22.56 16.83 20.00
CA ASN A 133 23.37 17.79 19.23
C ASN A 133 22.96 17.97 17.75
N LEU A 134 21.67 18.10 17.50
CA LEU A 134 21.17 18.51 16.18
C LEU A 134 21.65 19.91 15.86
N SER A 135 21.96 20.16 14.59
CA SER A 135 22.24 21.51 14.12
C SER A 135 20.95 22.31 13.92
N PRO A 136 20.98 23.63 13.92
CA PRO A 136 19.79 24.45 13.66
C PRO A 136 19.10 24.16 12.32
N VAL A 137 19.81 23.60 11.35
CA VAL A 137 19.27 23.23 10.03
C VAL A 137 18.35 22.02 10.14
N GLU A 138 18.73 21.02 10.91
CA GLU A 138 17.90 19.82 11.13
C GLU A 138 16.81 20.07 12.17
N GLU A 139 17.06 20.91 13.18
CA GLU A 139 16.07 21.25 14.22
C GLU A 139 14.78 21.85 13.65
N VAL A 140 14.87 22.57 12.51
CA VAL A 140 13.68 23.08 11.81
C VAL A 140 12.68 21.97 11.51
N TYR A 141 13.15 20.78 11.22
CA TYR A 141 12.32 19.62 10.87
C TYR A 141 11.78 18.84 12.08
N LEU A 142 11.92 19.40 13.28
CA LEU A 142 11.20 19.00 14.50
C LEU A 142 9.95 19.86 14.73
N ALA A 143 9.73 20.89 13.92
CA ALA A 143 8.62 21.84 14.12
C ALA A 143 7.26 21.14 13.97
N ALA A 144 6.36 21.48 14.87
CA ALA A 144 4.95 21.10 14.74
C ALA A 144 4.24 22.05 13.78
N THR A 145 3.32 21.50 13.01
CA THR A 145 2.42 22.26 12.13
C THR A 145 0.97 21.82 12.35
N ASN A 146 0.01 22.42 11.66
CA ASN A 146 -1.38 22.02 11.75
C ASN A 146 -1.60 20.57 11.28
N GLN A 147 -0.95 20.17 10.18
CA GLN A 147 -1.07 18.80 9.65
C GLN A 147 -0.16 17.80 10.37
N VAL A 148 0.94 18.29 10.96
CA VAL A 148 1.93 17.48 11.69
C VAL A 148 2.05 17.97 13.14
N PRO A 149 1.03 17.76 14.01
CA PRO A 149 0.96 18.29 15.37
C PRO A 149 1.87 17.51 16.34
N ALA A 150 3.17 17.55 16.14
CA ALA A 150 4.17 16.81 16.90
C ALA A 150 4.21 17.16 18.42
N ARG A 151 3.60 18.29 18.81
CA ARG A 151 3.51 18.72 20.22
C ARG A 151 2.18 18.34 20.87
N ASN A 152 1.30 17.64 20.18
CA ASN A 152 0.04 17.17 20.75
C ASN A 152 0.29 16.02 21.74
N ASP A 153 -0.39 16.04 22.88
CA ASP A 153 -0.20 15.06 23.96
C ASP A 153 -0.49 13.62 23.55
N GLU A 154 -1.45 13.38 22.66
CA GLU A 154 -1.75 12.03 22.16
C GLU A 154 -0.58 11.49 21.30
N ILE A 155 -0.03 12.34 20.44
CA ILE A 155 1.13 12.05 19.60
C ILE A 155 2.37 11.79 20.46
N ILE A 156 2.65 12.68 21.43
CA ILE A 156 3.81 12.54 22.33
C ILE A 156 3.74 11.23 23.13
N ARG A 157 2.58 10.93 23.73
CA ARG A 157 2.41 9.70 24.51
C ARG A 157 2.60 8.45 23.66
N LEU A 158 2.00 8.42 22.48
CA LEU A 158 2.13 7.29 21.57
C LEU A 158 3.58 7.11 21.09
N ALA A 159 4.22 8.19 20.65
CA ALA A 159 5.60 8.15 20.18
C ALA A 159 6.56 7.66 21.27
N ALA A 160 6.41 8.17 22.50
CA ALA A 160 7.19 7.70 23.65
C ALA A 160 6.93 6.21 23.96
N GLN A 161 5.69 5.75 23.89
CA GLN A 161 5.33 4.35 24.10
C GLN A 161 5.99 3.45 23.04
N LEU A 162 5.89 3.83 21.77
CA LEU A 162 6.45 3.04 20.67
C LEU A 162 7.97 2.92 20.75
N THR A 163 8.64 3.95 21.21
CA THR A 163 10.11 4.04 21.23
C THR A 163 10.75 3.75 22.59
N ALA A 164 9.95 3.40 23.61
CA ALA A 164 10.41 3.25 25.00
C ALA A 164 11.61 2.31 25.21
N SER A 165 11.74 1.29 24.38
CA SER A 165 12.85 0.33 24.43
C SER A 165 13.91 0.55 23.36
N SER A 166 13.77 1.57 22.53
CA SER A 166 14.72 1.85 21.46
C SER A 166 16.04 2.42 22.00
N LYS A 167 17.14 1.96 21.44
CA LYS A 167 18.49 2.44 21.77
C LYS A 167 19.21 3.07 20.59
N THR A 168 18.72 2.82 19.38
CA THR A 168 19.20 3.41 18.15
C THR A 168 18.07 4.15 17.46
N GLU A 169 18.42 5.18 16.71
CA GLU A 169 17.46 5.96 15.95
C GLU A 169 16.69 5.07 14.97
N PHE A 170 17.39 4.18 14.29
CA PHE A 170 16.77 3.28 13.33
C PHE A 170 15.75 2.33 13.97
N ASP A 171 16.01 1.80 15.18
CA ASP A 171 15.01 0.99 15.89
C ASP A 171 13.75 1.80 16.23
N ALA A 172 13.92 3.06 16.64
CA ALA A 172 12.79 3.96 16.89
C ALA A 172 11.97 4.21 15.61
N ILE A 173 12.63 4.50 14.49
CA ILE A 173 11.97 4.70 13.20
C ILE A 173 11.21 3.45 12.76
N GLN A 174 11.82 2.28 12.86
CA GLN A 174 11.18 1.01 12.51
C GLN A 174 9.89 0.77 13.29
N ARG A 175 9.91 1.00 14.59
CA ARG A 175 8.74 0.82 15.46
C ARG A 175 7.61 1.77 15.11
N ILE A 176 7.95 3.02 14.84
CA ILE A 176 6.99 4.03 14.41
C ILE A 176 6.37 3.63 13.06
N LEU A 177 7.19 3.32 12.07
CA LEU A 177 6.69 2.96 10.74
C LEU A 177 5.89 1.66 10.74
N ALA A 178 6.31 0.66 11.54
CA ALA A 178 5.54 -0.57 11.73
C ALA A 178 4.14 -0.28 12.28
N TRP A 179 4.07 0.57 13.30
CA TRP A 179 2.80 0.96 13.88
C TRP A 179 1.93 1.72 12.87
N VAL A 180 2.51 2.64 12.09
CA VAL A 180 1.77 3.42 11.08
C VAL A 180 1.17 2.50 10.03
N VAL A 181 1.94 1.57 9.47
CA VAL A 181 1.47 0.60 8.47
C VAL A 181 0.35 -0.29 9.04
N ASP A 182 0.47 -0.72 10.29
CA ASP A 182 -0.53 -1.56 10.95
C ASP A 182 -1.81 -0.78 11.33
N HIS A 183 -1.67 0.49 11.68
CA HIS A 183 -2.76 1.31 12.20
C HIS A 183 -3.63 1.91 11.11
N LEU A 184 -3.03 2.39 10.00
CA LEU A 184 -3.76 3.10 8.96
C LEU A 184 -4.32 2.16 7.90
N ARG A 185 -5.52 2.53 7.44
CA ARG A 185 -6.16 2.00 6.23
C ARG A 185 -6.18 3.10 5.18
N TYR A 186 -5.84 2.74 3.96
CA TYR A 186 -5.84 3.71 2.86
C TYR A 186 -7.26 4.15 2.49
N VAL A 187 -7.45 5.46 2.35
CA VAL A 187 -8.68 6.11 1.90
C VAL A 187 -8.29 7.22 0.93
N LEU A 188 -8.72 7.15 -0.32
CA LEU A 188 -8.29 8.07 -1.37
C LEU A 188 -8.57 9.54 -1.04
N VAL A 189 -9.75 9.84 -0.50
CA VAL A 189 -10.16 11.20 -0.10
C VAL A 189 -10.59 11.18 1.37
N PRO A 190 -9.68 11.33 2.32
CA PRO A 190 -10.01 11.41 3.74
C PRO A 190 -10.74 12.74 4.06
N GLU A 191 -11.45 12.78 5.17
CA GLU A 191 -12.12 14.00 5.65
C GLU A 191 -11.13 15.07 6.10
N SER A 192 -9.96 14.66 6.59
CA SER A 192 -8.86 15.54 6.97
C SER A 192 -7.51 14.87 6.67
N TYR A 193 -6.52 15.69 6.37
CA TYR A 193 -5.16 15.23 6.04
C TYR A 193 -4.19 15.30 7.23
N ASP A 194 -4.64 15.75 8.41
CA ASP A 194 -3.78 15.88 9.59
C ASP A 194 -3.52 14.54 10.30
N ALA A 195 -2.44 14.52 11.08
CA ALA A 195 -2.02 13.31 11.80
C ALA A 195 -2.99 12.91 12.93
N LEU A 196 -3.73 13.83 13.55
CA LEU A 196 -4.70 13.49 14.60
C LEU A 196 -5.93 12.81 14.03
N TYR A 197 -6.38 13.22 12.85
CA TYR A 197 -7.41 12.48 12.13
C TYR A 197 -6.98 11.04 11.89
N SER A 198 -5.76 10.84 11.39
CA SER A 198 -5.20 9.52 11.13
C SER A 198 -5.07 8.68 12.41
N LEU A 199 -4.55 9.29 13.48
CA LEU A 199 -4.42 8.65 14.79
C LEU A 199 -5.77 8.14 15.32
N ARG A 200 -6.81 8.96 15.24
CA ARG A 200 -8.11 8.67 15.86
C ARG A 200 -9.00 7.78 15.02
N THR A 201 -8.87 7.85 13.69
CA THR A 201 -9.77 7.13 12.79
C THR A 201 -9.13 5.87 12.19
N GLY A 202 -7.82 5.76 12.21
CA GLY A 202 -7.08 4.71 11.51
C GLY A 202 -7.23 4.80 9.98
N LYS A 203 -7.49 5.99 9.43
CA LYS A 203 -7.74 6.19 7.99
C LYS A 203 -6.84 7.29 7.43
N GLY A 204 -6.52 7.19 6.13
CA GLY A 204 -5.80 8.24 5.43
C GLY A 204 -5.28 7.85 4.07
N ASN A 205 -4.82 8.84 3.30
CA ASN A 205 -4.08 8.64 2.05
C ASN A 205 -2.57 8.88 2.28
N CYS A 206 -1.79 8.96 1.20
CA CYS A 206 -0.34 9.14 1.27
C CYS A 206 0.09 10.32 2.15
N GLN A 207 -0.64 11.44 2.13
CA GLN A 207 -0.35 12.59 2.99
C GLN A 207 -0.52 12.24 4.47
N ASN A 208 -1.60 11.56 4.82
CA ASN A 208 -1.88 11.15 6.19
C ASN A 208 -0.82 10.19 6.73
N TYR A 209 -0.40 9.19 5.93
CA TYR A 209 0.69 8.28 6.31
C TYR A 209 1.98 9.05 6.57
N SER A 210 2.30 10.01 5.72
CA SER A 210 3.48 10.87 5.87
C SER A 210 3.37 11.78 7.09
N HIS A 211 2.23 12.42 7.29
CA HIS A 211 2.02 13.36 8.40
C HIS A 211 2.06 12.69 9.77
N ILE A 212 1.40 11.53 9.94
CA ILE A 212 1.45 10.83 11.23
C ILE A 212 2.83 10.26 11.51
N SER A 213 3.54 9.76 10.49
CA SER A 213 4.92 9.31 10.63
C SER A 213 5.84 10.45 11.08
N ALA A 214 5.74 11.60 10.41
CA ALA A 214 6.51 12.78 10.77
C ALA A 214 6.14 13.32 12.16
N ALA A 215 4.86 13.32 12.53
CA ALA A 215 4.41 13.77 13.86
C ALA A 215 5.01 12.91 14.99
N LEU A 216 4.97 11.58 14.84
CA LEU A 216 5.52 10.65 15.82
C LEU A 216 7.04 10.76 15.91
N MET A 217 7.75 10.87 14.78
CA MET A 217 9.21 11.02 14.75
C MET A 217 9.65 12.35 15.37
N ARG A 218 9.03 13.45 14.98
CA ARG A 218 9.36 14.78 15.54
C ARG A 218 9.07 14.87 17.04
N ALA A 219 8.02 14.20 17.51
CA ALA A 219 7.67 14.16 18.93
C ALA A 219 8.74 13.50 19.81
N VAL A 220 9.57 12.64 19.24
CA VAL A 220 10.69 11.99 19.95
C VAL A 220 12.07 12.52 19.53
N GLY A 221 12.09 13.68 18.87
CA GLY A 221 13.33 14.37 18.52
C GLY A 221 14.04 13.87 17.27
N ILE A 222 13.35 13.13 16.40
CA ILE A 222 13.89 12.66 15.11
C ILE A 222 13.46 13.63 14.01
N PRO A 223 14.39 14.36 13.35
CA PRO A 223 14.04 15.27 12.26
C PRO A 223 13.45 14.52 11.07
N CYS A 224 12.28 14.95 10.65
CA CYS A 224 11.53 14.33 9.57
C CYS A 224 10.86 15.38 8.70
N ARG A 225 11.06 15.31 7.37
CA ARG A 225 10.43 16.22 6.41
C ARG A 225 9.51 15.48 5.45
N ILE A 226 8.50 16.18 5.00
CA ILE A 226 7.57 15.69 3.99
C ILE A 226 8.17 15.91 2.61
N VAL A 227 8.01 14.93 1.75
CA VAL A 227 8.35 15.01 0.33
C VAL A 227 7.09 14.85 -0.49
N ASN A 228 6.91 15.74 -1.45
CA ASN A 228 5.93 15.57 -2.51
C ASN A 228 6.61 15.26 -3.83
N GLY A 229 6.02 14.39 -4.59
CA GLY A 229 6.52 13.99 -5.90
C GLY A 229 5.51 13.20 -6.70
N ILE A 230 6.03 12.39 -7.60
CA ILE A 230 5.27 11.59 -8.55
C ILE A 230 5.64 10.12 -8.39
N THR A 231 4.65 9.24 -8.50
CA THR A 231 4.86 7.80 -8.68
C THR A 231 4.40 7.35 -10.06
N LEU A 232 5.05 6.30 -10.57
CA LEU A 232 4.72 5.68 -11.84
C LEU A 232 4.07 4.32 -11.60
N LYS A 233 3.09 3.96 -12.42
CA LYS A 233 2.25 2.76 -12.24
C LYS A 233 2.89 1.44 -12.65
N GLU A 234 4.04 1.47 -13.31
CA GLU A 234 4.68 0.26 -13.81
C GLU A 234 4.97 -0.74 -12.69
N PRO A 235 4.49 -1.99 -12.81
CA PRO A 235 4.77 -3.00 -11.82
C PRO A 235 6.22 -3.45 -11.86
N TYR A 236 6.74 -3.91 -10.74
CA TYR A 236 8.05 -4.54 -10.66
C TYR A 236 8.05 -5.71 -9.69
N ASP A 237 8.94 -6.65 -9.94
CA ASP A 237 9.00 -7.89 -9.22
C ASP A 237 10.10 -7.88 -8.16
N VAL A 238 9.80 -8.52 -7.03
CA VAL A 238 10.74 -8.85 -5.96
C VAL A 238 10.79 -10.37 -5.83
N GLU A 239 11.96 -10.96 -6.00
CA GLU A 239 12.15 -12.38 -5.79
C GLU A 239 12.12 -12.70 -4.29
N LEU A 240 11.34 -13.69 -3.90
CA LEU A 240 11.18 -14.19 -2.54
C LEU A 240 11.55 -15.66 -2.48
N PRO A 241 11.98 -16.18 -1.32
CA PRO A 241 12.04 -17.63 -1.13
C PRO A 241 10.65 -18.25 -1.35
N GLY A 242 10.48 -18.99 -2.44
CA GLY A 242 9.22 -19.66 -2.76
C GLY A 242 8.28 -18.90 -3.71
N GLY A 243 8.68 -17.76 -4.27
CA GLY A 243 7.83 -17.06 -5.24
C GLY A 243 8.30 -15.67 -5.61
N THR A 244 7.49 -14.98 -6.37
CA THR A 244 7.74 -13.59 -6.78
C THR A 244 6.61 -12.71 -6.27
N LEU A 245 6.95 -11.59 -5.64
CA LEU A 245 6.01 -10.56 -5.26
C LEU A 245 6.07 -9.43 -6.29
N THR A 246 4.94 -9.12 -6.90
CA THR A 246 4.82 -7.97 -7.79
C THR A 246 4.35 -6.77 -6.98
N LEU A 247 5.12 -5.70 -7.00
CA LEU A 247 4.79 -4.41 -6.39
C LEU A 247 4.42 -3.42 -7.48
N ARG A 248 3.39 -2.64 -7.24
CA ARG A 248 3.05 -1.50 -8.10
C ARG A 248 2.44 -0.37 -7.29
N MET A 249 2.61 0.85 -7.80
CA MET A 249 1.99 2.06 -7.28
C MET A 249 0.89 2.54 -8.23
N ALA A 250 -0.02 3.34 -7.72
CA ALA A 250 -0.83 4.17 -8.58
C ALA A 250 0.03 5.24 -9.26
N GLN A 251 -0.29 5.58 -10.51
CA GLN A 251 0.32 6.71 -11.18
C GLN A 251 -0.24 8.01 -10.62
N GLY A 252 0.62 8.97 -10.36
CA GLY A 252 0.21 10.31 -10.00
C GLY A 252 1.03 10.92 -8.87
N ARG A 253 0.43 11.91 -8.24
CA ARG A 253 1.05 12.64 -7.15
C ARG A 253 1.07 11.79 -5.89
N HIS A 254 2.20 11.86 -5.18
CA HIS A 254 2.44 11.05 -3.99
C HIS A 254 3.20 11.84 -2.94
N SER A 255 2.98 11.47 -1.68
CA SER A 255 3.67 12.05 -0.53
C SER A 255 4.34 10.94 0.27
N TRP A 256 5.60 11.20 0.66
CA TRP A 256 6.40 10.33 1.53
C TRP A 256 7.25 11.15 2.47
N ILE A 257 8.16 10.52 3.21
CA ILE A 257 9.01 11.19 4.19
C ILE A 257 10.49 11.00 3.90
N GLU A 258 11.29 11.95 4.35
CA GLU A 258 12.73 11.81 4.51
C GLU A 258 13.08 12.03 5.98
N VAL A 259 13.88 11.13 6.54
CA VAL A 259 14.31 11.12 7.94
C VAL A 259 15.80 11.40 8.00
N TRP A 260 16.21 12.24 8.91
CA TRP A 260 17.60 12.63 9.08
C TRP A 260 18.33 11.68 10.02
N PHE A 261 19.48 11.19 9.57
CA PHE A 261 20.44 10.44 10.37
C PHE A 261 21.75 11.23 10.49
N PRO A 262 22.36 11.33 11.66
CA PRO A 262 23.62 12.06 11.84
C PRO A 262 24.78 11.56 10.97
N ASP A 263 24.81 10.27 10.67
CA ASP A 263 25.88 9.60 9.91
C ASP A 263 25.51 9.29 8.45
N LEU A 264 24.23 9.33 8.10
CA LEU A 264 23.75 9.00 6.74
C LEU A 264 23.14 10.20 5.99
N GLY A 265 22.79 11.28 6.70
CA GLY A 265 22.00 12.37 6.16
C GLY A 265 20.52 11.99 5.96
N TRP A 266 19.88 12.59 4.99
CA TRP A 266 18.46 12.35 4.69
C TRP A 266 18.25 11.01 3.99
N VAL A 267 17.46 10.12 4.61
CA VAL A 267 17.08 8.82 4.07
C VAL A 267 15.58 8.79 3.81
N PRO A 268 15.14 8.52 2.58
CA PRO A 268 13.72 8.50 2.24
C PRO A 268 13.06 7.16 2.63
N PHE A 269 11.82 7.27 3.13
CA PHE A 269 10.93 6.15 3.44
C PHE A 269 9.54 6.43 2.90
N ASP A 270 8.87 5.41 2.35
CA ASP A 270 7.45 5.49 2.02
C ASP A 270 6.62 4.76 3.08
N PRO A 271 5.97 5.50 4.00
CA PRO A 271 5.20 4.89 5.09
C PRO A 271 3.87 4.31 4.66
N GLN A 272 3.42 4.58 3.45
CA GLN A 272 2.13 4.07 2.94
C GLN A 272 2.20 2.60 2.58
N GLN A 273 3.38 2.11 2.21
CA GLN A 273 3.55 0.78 1.68
C GLN A 273 4.27 -0.15 2.64
N THR A 274 4.09 -1.41 2.37
CA THR A 274 4.90 -2.47 2.98
C THR A 274 6.34 -2.47 2.50
N ALA A 275 6.59 -1.88 1.34
CA ALA A 275 7.91 -1.60 0.80
C ALA A 275 8.37 -0.22 1.27
N LEU A 276 8.83 -0.12 2.49
CA LEU A 276 9.20 1.13 3.17
C LEU A 276 10.41 1.86 2.55
N TYR A 277 10.68 1.70 1.29
CA TYR A 277 11.74 2.38 0.55
C TYR A 277 11.16 3.13 -0.64
N VAL A 278 11.87 4.16 -1.08
CA VAL A 278 11.51 4.92 -2.28
C VAL A 278 12.09 4.25 -3.52
N SER A 279 11.20 3.81 -4.41
CA SER A 279 11.56 3.12 -5.65
C SER A 279 12.19 4.07 -6.68
N ASN A 280 12.95 3.51 -7.64
CA ASN A 280 13.45 4.23 -8.81
C ASN A 280 12.35 4.86 -9.67
N ARG A 281 11.10 4.48 -9.47
CA ARG A 281 9.91 4.99 -10.18
C ARG A 281 9.22 6.13 -9.46
N PHE A 282 9.84 6.65 -8.41
CA PHE A 282 9.44 7.88 -7.76
C PHE A 282 10.22 9.04 -8.33
N ILE A 283 9.58 10.17 -8.52
CA ILE A 283 10.23 11.43 -8.88
C ILE A 283 10.03 12.39 -7.71
N ARG A 284 11.12 12.73 -7.04
CA ARG A 284 11.13 13.68 -5.94
C ARG A 284 11.01 15.10 -6.50
N VAL A 285 10.09 15.88 -5.99
CA VAL A 285 9.82 17.24 -6.51
C VAL A 285 10.05 18.30 -5.44
N GLU A 286 9.40 18.21 -4.29
CA GLU A 286 9.34 19.28 -3.30
C GLU A 286 9.48 18.71 -1.89
N VAL A 287 10.08 19.49 -0.98
CA VAL A 287 10.15 19.14 0.45
C VAL A 287 9.57 20.26 1.30
N GLY A 288 9.01 19.89 2.47
CA GLY A 288 8.44 20.83 3.41
C GLY A 288 8.21 20.24 4.78
N LEU A 289 7.65 21.05 5.67
CA LEU A 289 7.23 20.59 7.00
C LEU A 289 5.93 19.79 6.94
N ASP A 290 5.05 20.11 6.01
CA ASP A 290 3.79 19.42 5.74
C ASP A 290 3.30 19.69 4.32
N ASN A 291 2.13 19.17 3.97
CA ASN A 291 1.56 19.35 2.64
C ASN A 291 0.87 20.72 2.42
N GLU A 292 0.62 21.50 3.46
CA GLU A 292 0.20 22.90 3.31
C GLU A 292 1.38 23.75 2.83
N GLU A 293 2.58 23.51 3.33
CA GLU A 293 3.81 24.18 2.89
C GLU A 293 4.19 23.79 1.45
N THR A 294 4.11 22.49 1.12
CA THR A 294 4.42 21.95 -0.21
C THR A 294 3.27 22.09 -1.21
N CYS A 295 2.20 22.79 -0.85
CA CYS A 295 1.03 23.01 -1.68
C CYS A 295 0.35 21.76 -2.24
N ASN A 296 0.31 20.70 -1.43
CA ASN A 296 -0.42 19.47 -1.63
C ASN A 296 0.11 18.56 -2.75
N ASP A 297 0.64 19.08 -3.80
CA ASP A 297 1.05 18.30 -4.97
C ASP A 297 2.45 18.61 -5.48
N GLY A 298 3.07 19.64 -4.93
CA GLY A 298 4.48 19.93 -5.17
C GLY A 298 4.87 20.34 -6.59
N LEU A 299 3.95 20.47 -7.52
CA LEU A 299 4.25 20.78 -8.90
C LEU A 299 3.76 22.14 -9.37
N ILE A 300 2.57 22.54 -8.93
CA ILE A 300 1.95 23.78 -9.39
C ILE A 300 1.16 24.46 -8.28
N ARG A 301 1.28 25.78 -8.24
CA ARG A 301 0.40 26.67 -7.47
C ARG A 301 -0.20 27.68 -8.42
N TRP A 302 -1.47 28.02 -8.20
CA TRP A 302 -2.11 29.08 -8.95
C TRP A 302 -2.79 30.09 -8.03
N SER A 303 -2.87 31.31 -8.49
CA SER A 303 -3.71 32.35 -7.88
C SER A 303 -4.23 33.27 -8.94
N GLN A 304 -5.40 33.81 -8.70
CA GLN A 304 -5.98 34.86 -9.54
C GLN A 304 -6.38 36.06 -8.68
N SER A 305 -6.47 37.24 -9.30
CA SER A 305 -6.76 38.46 -8.59
C SER A 305 -8.19 38.50 -8.05
N ALA A 306 -8.40 39.32 -7.04
CA ALA A 306 -9.72 39.72 -6.59
C ALA A 306 -10.54 40.32 -7.75
N GLY A 307 -11.84 40.03 -7.78
CA GLY A 307 -12.74 40.46 -8.86
C GLY A 307 -12.97 39.40 -9.95
N ALA A 308 -12.22 38.29 -9.95
CA ALA A 308 -12.54 37.15 -10.80
C ALA A 308 -13.85 36.51 -10.38
N GLN A 309 -14.69 36.17 -11.34
CA GLN A 309 -15.98 35.51 -11.12
C GLN A 309 -15.79 33.99 -11.12
N GLY A 310 -15.56 33.42 -9.94
CA GLY A 310 -15.38 31.97 -9.76
C GLY A 310 -13.91 31.52 -9.72
N ARG A 311 -13.73 30.23 -9.92
CA ARG A 311 -12.40 29.59 -9.97
C ARG A 311 -11.98 29.32 -11.40
N PRO A 312 -10.67 29.31 -11.72
CA PRO A 312 -10.22 28.88 -13.02
C PRO A 312 -10.58 27.39 -13.23
N GLN A 313 -10.84 27.02 -14.48
CA GLN A 313 -10.92 25.61 -14.85
C GLN A 313 -9.50 25.08 -15.01
N PHE A 314 -9.27 23.88 -14.53
CA PHE A 314 -7.96 23.28 -14.50
C PHE A 314 -8.03 21.84 -15.00
N GLU A 315 -7.20 21.53 -15.99
CA GLU A 315 -6.99 20.19 -16.50
C GLU A 315 -5.50 19.84 -16.40
N GLU A 316 -5.17 18.63 -16.01
CA GLU A 316 -3.81 18.13 -15.94
C GLU A 316 -3.72 16.75 -16.58
N ASN A 317 -2.70 16.57 -17.40
CA ASN A 317 -2.35 15.27 -17.99
C ASN A 317 -0.87 14.98 -17.73
N ILE A 318 -0.59 13.84 -17.11
CA ILE A 318 0.76 13.36 -16.80
C ILE A 318 1.06 12.16 -17.68
N GLY A 319 2.09 12.29 -18.51
CA GLY A 319 2.63 11.23 -19.34
C GLY A 319 4.09 10.94 -18.99
N TYR A 320 4.52 9.69 -19.21
CA TYR A 320 5.91 9.32 -19.08
C TYR A 320 6.24 8.14 -20.00
N THR A 321 7.54 8.00 -20.28
CA THR A 321 8.10 6.80 -20.90
C THR A 321 9.35 6.37 -20.14
N LEU A 322 9.51 5.07 -19.95
CA LEU A 322 10.71 4.48 -19.39
C LEU A 322 11.66 4.15 -20.54
N ALA A 323 12.68 4.98 -20.74
CA ALA A 323 13.74 4.73 -21.73
C ALA A 323 14.68 3.59 -21.28
N ALA A 324 14.85 3.45 -19.99
CA ALA A 324 15.52 2.32 -19.36
C ALA A 324 14.85 2.04 -18.00
N ASP A 325 14.71 0.77 -17.68
CA ASP A 325 14.18 0.31 -16.40
C ASP A 325 14.78 -1.05 -16.06
N ARG A 326 15.62 -1.07 -15.03
CA ARG A 326 16.28 -2.27 -14.54
C ARG A 326 15.92 -2.49 -13.09
N VAL A 327 15.36 -3.63 -12.79
CA VAL A 327 14.97 -4.03 -11.44
C VAL A 327 15.64 -5.36 -11.12
N ASN A 328 16.38 -5.40 -10.02
CA ASN A 328 16.97 -6.62 -9.49
C ASN A 328 16.82 -6.59 -7.98
N LEU A 329 15.68 -7.06 -7.50
CA LEU A 329 15.32 -7.08 -6.10
C LEU A 329 15.06 -8.50 -5.63
N ARG A 330 15.62 -8.84 -4.48
CA ARG A 330 15.36 -10.09 -3.77
C ARG A 330 15.04 -9.77 -2.34
N ALA A 331 14.20 -10.57 -1.73
CA ALA A 331 13.94 -10.50 -0.31
C ALA A 331 14.40 -11.77 0.37
N GLU A 332 15.08 -11.61 1.48
CA GLU A 332 15.53 -12.69 2.35
C GLU A 332 14.70 -12.69 3.62
N LYS A 333 14.28 -13.88 4.04
CA LYS A 333 13.52 -14.05 5.26
C LYS A 333 14.39 -13.73 6.47
N GLN A 334 13.87 -12.95 7.40
CA GLN A 334 14.56 -12.56 8.63
C GLN A 334 13.90 -13.17 9.86
N ASN A 335 14.73 -13.61 10.81
CA ASN A 335 14.28 -14.17 12.07
C ASN A 335 14.37 -13.17 13.24
N TYR A 336 14.68 -11.91 12.97
CA TYR A 336 14.87 -10.86 13.98
C TYR A 336 14.25 -9.53 13.51
N GLY A 337 14.08 -8.61 14.43
CA GLY A 337 13.50 -7.30 14.20
C GLY A 337 12.04 -7.20 14.63
N PRO A 338 11.43 -6.02 14.52
CA PRO A 338 10.01 -5.86 14.82
C PRO A 338 9.19 -6.75 13.89
N GLN A 339 8.23 -7.43 14.46
CA GLN A 339 7.33 -8.29 13.70
C GLN A 339 6.52 -7.40 12.73
N ARG A 340 6.42 -7.82 11.46
CA ARG A 340 5.57 -7.24 10.40
C ARG A 340 6.15 -6.16 9.50
N LEU A 341 7.46 -5.93 9.47
CA LEU A 341 8.05 -5.10 8.44
C LEU A 341 8.54 -5.99 7.30
N LEU A 342 7.71 -6.06 6.27
CA LEU A 342 8.09 -6.59 4.99
C LEU A 342 8.90 -5.52 4.30
N PHE A 343 10.10 -5.46 4.08
CA PHE A 343 10.79 -4.55 3.18
C PHE A 343 11.31 -3.23 3.78
N PHE A 344 12.11 -3.36 4.81
CA PHE A 344 13.01 -2.27 5.15
C PHE A 344 14.18 -2.21 4.16
N PRO A 345 14.72 -1.00 3.87
CA PRO A 345 16.09 -0.92 3.40
C PRO A 345 16.93 -1.69 4.43
N PRO A 346 17.79 -2.62 4.00
CA PRO A 346 18.54 -3.42 4.93
C PRO A 346 19.53 -2.51 5.66
N VAL A 347 19.18 -2.16 6.89
CA VAL A 347 20.08 -1.48 7.81
C VAL A 347 20.66 -2.55 8.70
N GLU A 348 21.97 -2.73 8.65
CA GLU A 348 22.68 -3.44 9.71
C GLU A 348 22.64 -2.58 10.98
N ALA A 349 21.46 -2.46 11.59
CA ALA A 349 21.40 -2.06 12.97
C ALA A 349 21.96 -3.22 13.79
N ARG A 350 22.83 -2.95 14.76
CA ARG A 350 23.18 -3.93 15.77
C ARG A 350 21.95 -4.18 16.63
N PHE A 351 21.02 -4.97 16.11
CA PHE A 351 19.98 -5.53 16.95
C PHE A 351 20.67 -6.43 17.97
N THR A 352 20.43 -6.18 19.24
CA THR A 352 20.68 -7.22 20.23
C THR A 352 19.75 -8.36 19.84
N PRO A 353 20.25 -9.50 19.35
CA PRO A 353 19.38 -10.59 18.98
C PRO A 353 18.54 -10.90 20.22
N VAL A 354 17.25 -10.77 20.14
CA VAL A 354 16.39 -11.50 21.07
C VAL A 354 16.75 -12.94 20.79
N SER A 355 17.41 -13.59 21.75
CA SER A 355 17.87 -14.97 21.62
C SER A 355 16.71 -15.76 21.05
N ALA A 356 16.75 -16.03 19.76
CA ALA A 356 15.78 -16.90 19.13
C ALA A 356 15.97 -18.22 19.88
N ARG A 357 15.03 -18.55 20.75
CA ARG A 357 14.92 -19.91 21.23
C ARG A 357 15.04 -20.75 19.97
N PRO A 358 15.98 -21.71 19.87
CA PRO A 358 16.09 -22.55 18.68
C PRO A 358 14.68 -22.95 18.33
N ALA A 359 14.22 -22.59 17.13
CA ALA A 359 12.92 -23.00 16.67
C ALA A 359 12.98 -24.54 16.72
N THR A 360 12.27 -25.11 17.64
CA THR A 360 12.00 -26.55 17.57
C THR A 360 11.45 -26.75 16.17
N PRO A 361 12.08 -27.58 15.33
CA PRO A 361 11.55 -27.81 14.00
C PRO A 361 10.07 -28.07 14.15
N PRO A 362 9.18 -27.45 13.36
CA PRO A 362 7.76 -27.75 13.45
C PRO A 362 7.61 -29.27 13.38
N PRO A 363 6.79 -29.88 14.23
CA PRO A 363 6.57 -31.30 14.13
C PRO A 363 6.21 -31.60 12.68
N PRO A 364 6.73 -32.70 12.10
CA PRO A 364 6.42 -33.06 10.72
C PRO A 364 4.91 -32.95 10.56
N PRO A 365 4.41 -32.35 9.47
CA PRO A 365 2.97 -32.18 9.27
C PRO A 365 2.32 -33.54 9.48
N ALA A 366 1.30 -33.58 10.34
CA ALA A 366 0.55 -34.80 10.57
C ALA A 366 0.13 -35.37 9.21
N PRO A 367 0.28 -36.67 8.97
CA PRO A 367 -0.09 -37.24 7.68
C PRO A 367 -1.54 -36.85 7.38
N PRO A 368 -1.85 -36.38 6.15
CA PRO A 368 -3.16 -35.89 5.81
C PRO A 368 -4.19 -36.96 6.17
N ALA A 369 -5.15 -36.59 7.03
CA ALA A 369 -6.24 -37.50 7.39
C ALA A 369 -6.91 -38.02 6.11
N SER A 370 -7.03 -39.31 5.95
CA SER A 370 -7.71 -39.85 4.79
C SER A 370 -9.15 -39.33 4.77
N GLN A 371 -9.73 -39.15 3.60
CA GLN A 371 -11.15 -38.75 3.49
C GLN A 371 -12.10 -39.65 4.26
N GLN A 372 -11.77 -40.94 4.44
CA GLN A 372 -12.50 -41.87 5.28
C GLN A 372 -12.40 -41.53 6.76
N THR A 373 -11.24 -41.12 7.23
CA THR A 373 -11.04 -40.69 8.62
C THR A 373 -11.80 -39.41 8.89
N MET A 374 -11.75 -38.45 7.98
CA MET A 374 -12.47 -37.18 8.09
C MET A 374 -14.00 -37.37 8.13
N ARG A 375 -14.54 -38.35 7.41
CA ARG A 375 -15.99 -38.66 7.43
C ARG A 375 -16.49 -39.20 8.79
N ARG A 376 -15.59 -39.63 9.67
CA ARG A 376 -15.94 -40.16 11.01
C ARG A 376 -16.07 -39.06 12.07
N TYR A 377 -15.58 -37.84 11.81
CA TYR A 377 -15.71 -36.72 12.74
C TYR A 377 -17.12 -36.13 12.66
N ALA A 378 -17.69 -35.81 13.81
CA ALA A 378 -18.88 -34.98 13.86
C ALA A 378 -18.49 -33.53 13.60
N TYR A 379 -18.89 -32.99 12.46
CA TYR A 379 -18.70 -31.58 12.12
C TYR A 379 -19.87 -30.77 12.68
N SER A 380 -19.77 -30.37 13.94
CA SER A 380 -20.86 -29.72 14.67
C SER A 380 -20.56 -28.28 15.08
N GLN A 381 -19.30 -27.88 15.08
CA GLN A 381 -18.91 -26.55 15.52
C GLN A 381 -18.91 -25.56 14.33
N PRO A 382 -19.68 -24.46 14.40
CA PRO A 382 -19.66 -23.44 13.35
C PRO A 382 -18.26 -22.85 13.19
N TYR A 383 -17.83 -22.72 11.96
CA TYR A 383 -16.54 -22.13 11.60
C TYR A 383 -16.73 -20.95 10.64
N SER A 384 -16.07 -19.84 10.95
CA SER A 384 -16.01 -18.69 10.07
C SER A 384 -14.61 -18.08 10.14
N GLN A 385 -13.99 -17.89 8.98
CA GLN A 385 -12.70 -17.24 8.82
C GLN A 385 -12.82 -16.22 7.68
N GLY A 386 -12.22 -15.07 7.85
CA GLY A 386 -12.09 -14.07 6.80
C GLY A 386 -10.78 -13.31 6.97
N ASN A 387 -10.32 -12.71 5.90
CA ASN A 387 -9.12 -11.87 5.93
C ASN A 387 -9.44 -10.38 6.12
N THR A 388 -10.69 -10.05 6.36
CA THR A 388 -11.14 -8.68 6.53
C THR A 388 -11.15 -8.30 8.00
N ASP A 389 -10.29 -7.39 8.38
CA ASP A 389 -10.36 -6.68 9.67
C ASP A 389 -11.24 -5.43 9.55
N PHE A 390 -12.23 -5.46 8.67
CA PHE A 390 -13.15 -4.33 8.57
C PHE A 390 -13.92 -4.19 9.87
N PRO A 391 -13.92 -3.01 10.47
CA PRO A 391 -14.88 -2.72 11.52
C PRO A 391 -16.27 -3.01 10.98
N ARG A 392 -17.10 -3.74 11.72
CA ARG A 392 -18.45 -4.13 11.31
C ARG A 392 -19.36 -2.97 10.87
N ASN A 393 -18.95 -1.74 11.15
CA ASN A 393 -19.67 -0.49 10.87
C ASN A 393 -18.94 0.40 9.87
N THR A 394 -18.08 -0.14 9.03
CA THR A 394 -17.51 0.67 7.97
C THR A 394 -18.60 0.85 6.93
N ASP A 395 -19.22 2.02 6.94
CA ASP A 395 -20.05 2.47 5.84
C ASP A 395 -19.15 2.54 4.61
N PHE A 396 -19.30 1.56 3.74
CA PHE A 396 -18.81 1.69 2.38
C PHE A 396 -19.58 2.84 1.77
N LEU A 397 -18.97 4.02 1.80
CA LEU A 397 -19.54 5.16 1.13
C LEU A 397 -19.74 4.74 -0.31
N ALA A 398 -21.02 4.63 -0.67
CA ALA A 398 -21.44 4.34 -2.00
C ALA A 398 -20.59 5.09 -3.00
N ALA A 399 -20.10 4.40 -4.01
CA ALA A 399 -19.55 5.05 -5.18
C ALA A 399 -20.62 6.01 -5.70
N ARG A 400 -20.50 7.28 -5.37
CA ARG A 400 -21.39 8.32 -5.89
C ARG A 400 -20.84 8.74 -7.24
N GLY A 401 -21.28 8.08 -8.27
CA GLY A 401 -20.94 8.42 -9.64
C GLY A 401 -20.70 7.18 -10.49
N PRO A 402 -20.76 7.30 -11.81
CA PRO A 402 -20.44 6.20 -12.69
C PRO A 402 -18.98 5.81 -12.48
N ALA A 403 -18.72 4.52 -12.38
CA ALA A 403 -17.39 3.98 -12.52
C ALA A 403 -16.83 4.41 -13.88
N GLN A 404 -15.59 4.86 -13.93
CA GLN A 404 -14.93 5.18 -15.19
C GLN A 404 -13.95 4.06 -15.52
N GLN A 405 -13.98 3.63 -16.77
CA GLN A 405 -12.97 2.74 -17.29
C GLN A 405 -11.70 3.56 -17.54
N THR A 406 -10.58 3.12 -17.01
CA THR A 406 -9.27 3.69 -17.31
C THR A 406 -8.78 3.19 -18.67
N ASP A 407 -7.76 3.84 -19.25
CA ASP A 407 -7.21 3.50 -20.57
C ASP A 407 -6.65 2.08 -20.65
N ASP A 408 -6.33 1.46 -19.51
CA ASP A 408 -5.87 0.08 -19.38
C ASP A 408 -7.01 -0.93 -19.11
N GLY A 409 -8.25 -0.50 -19.25
CA GLY A 409 -9.44 -1.35 -19.11
C GLY A 409 -9.85 -1.64 -17.66
N GLN A 410 -9.22 -1.00 -16.68
CA GLN A 410 -9.61 -1.09 -15.28
C GLN A 410 -10.77 -0.14 -15.00
N MET A 411 -11.64 -0.50 -14.07
CA MET A 411 -12.68 0.42 -13.60
C MET A 411 -12.22 1.13 -12.34
N GLU A 412 -12.06 2.41 -12.45
CA GLU A 412 -11.75 3.27 -11.33
C GLU A 412 -13.06 3.69 -10.65
N MET A 413 -13.25 3.30 -9.40
CA MET A 413 -14.33 3.80 -8.58
C MET A 413 -13.90 5.11 -7.95
N ARG A 414 -14.57 6.19 -8.29
CA ARG A 414 -14.21 7.56 -7.88
C ARG A 414 -14.33 7.87 -6.40
N LYS A 415 -14.74 6.96 -5.51
CA LYS A 415 -14.82 7.22 -4.07
C LYS A 415 -14.48 6.01 -3.20
N ASN A 416 -13.46 6.22 -2.47
CA ASN A 416 -13.17 5.84 -1.08
C ASN A 416 -13.69 4.54 -0.58
N PHE A 417 -12.82 3.59 -0.68
CA PHE A 417 -13.01 2.41 0.12
C PHE A 417 -11.75 2.16 0.93
N LEU A 418 -11.92 1.71 2.16
CA LEU A 418 -10.90 0.98 2.88
C LEU A 418 -10.40 -0.24 2.09
N VAL A 419 -11.04 -0.47 0.96
CA VAL A 419 -10.85 -1.57 0.03
C VAL A 419 -10.82 -0.97 -1.34
N GLU A 420 -9.73 -1.12 -2.04
CA GLU A 420 -9.66 -0.78 -3.45
C GLU A 420 -10.27 -1.88 -4.28
N THR A 421 -10.79 -1.51 -5.44
CA THR A 421 -11.29 -2.48 -6.39
C THR A 421 -10.12 -3.22 -6.99
N ALA A 422 -10.15 -4.51 -6.85
CA ALA A 422 -9.38 -5.31 -7.73
C ALA A 422 -9.93 -5.21 -9.14
N GLU A 423 -9.07 -5.45 -10.01
CA GLU A 423 -9.21 -5.49 -11.44
C GLU A 423 -10.51 -6.09 -11.93
N TYR A 424 -10.94 -5.63 -13.05
CA TYR A 424 -11.99 -6.21 -13.83
C TYR A 424 -11.72 -7.68 -14.09
N VAL A 425 -12.50 -8.52 -13.48
CA VAL A 425 -12.36 -9.96 -13.63
C VAL A 425 -12.59 -10.41 -15.08
N THR A 426 -13.19 -9.56 -15.92
CA THR A 426 -13.77 -10.03 -17.16
C THR A 426 -13.26 -9.39 -18.45
N THR A 427 -12.83 -8.14 -18.44
CA THR A 427 -12.44 -7.49 -19.70
C THR A 427 -11.07 -7.92 -20.21
N GLN A 428 -10.21 -8.41 -19.34
CA GLN A 428 -8.86 -8.88 -19.72
C GLN A 428 -8.76 -10.40 -19.80
N GLY A 429 -9.85 -11.13 -19.59
CA GLY A 429 -9.83 -12.60 -19.59
C GLY A 429 -8.92 -13.18 -18.50
N GLN A 430 -8.79 -12.50 -17.36
CA GLN A 430 -7.93 -12.92 -16.27
C GLN A 430 -8.74 -13.62 -15.18
N GLN A 431 -8.19 -14.71 -14.66
CA GLN A 431 -8.70 -15.41 -13.50
C GLN A 431 -7.79 -15.13 -12.31
N TYR A 432 -8.38 -14.72 -11.18
CA TYR A 432 -7.66 -14.42 -9.95
C TYR A 432 -7.89 -15.51 -8.91
N ALA A 433 -6.86 -15.81 -8.14
CA ALA A 433 -6.92 -16.75 -7.03
C ALA A 433 -6.35 -16.12 -5.75
N GLN A 434 -6.99 -16.44 -4.63
CA GLN A 434 -6.60 -16.05 -3.27
C GLN A 434 -6.30 -17.30 -2.46
N THR A 435 -5.16 -17.29 -1.75
CA THR A 435 -4.82 -18.37 -0.81
C THR A 435 -5.55 -18.23 0.52
N PHE A 436 -5.78 -19.37 1.17
CA PHE A 436 -6.27 -19.45 2.53
C PHE A 436 -5.71 -20.67 3.25
N LEU A 437 -5.57 -20.55 4.57
CA LEU A 437 -5.01 -21.60 5.41
C LEU A 437 -6.12 -22.22 6.28
N ILE A 438 -6.20 -23.52 6.30
CA ILE A 438 -7.08 -24.30 7.17
C ILE A 438 -6.21 -24.96 8.24
N ALA A 439 -6.41 -24.55 9.50
CA ALA A 439 -5.63 -25.06 10.64
C ALA A 439 -6.15 -26.38 11.19
N GLN A 440 -7.43 -26.70 10.99
CA GLN A 440 -8.09 -27.92 11.44
C GLN A 440 -9.03 -28.44 10.37
N SER A 441 -9.38 -29.72 10.45
CA SER A 441 -10.30 -30.32 9.46
C SER A 441 -11.61 -29.54 9.37
N LEU A 442 -11.95 -29.10 8.17
CA LEU A 442 -13.10 -28.26 7.88
C LEU A 442 -14.04 -28.93 6.89
N LYS A 443 -15.32 -28.93 7.21
CA LYS A 443 -16.38 -29.14 6.25
C LYS A 443 -16.81 -27.78 5.70
N LEU A 444 -16.27 -27.44 4.53
CA LEU A 444 -16.53 -26.17 3.83
C LEU A 444 -17.97 -26.21 3.27
N ASN A 445 -18.78 -25.24 3.64
CA ASN A 445 -20.13 -25.07 3.11
C ASN A 445 -20.16 -23.95 2.05
N LYS A 446 -19.57 -22.79 2.36
CA LYS A 446 -19.61 -21.63 1.50
C LYS A 446 -18.30 -20.85 1.53
N ILE A 447 -18.04 -20.16 0.42
CA ILE A 447 -17.07 -19.07 0.36
C ILE A 447 -17.81 -17.82 -0.07
N GLY A 448 -17.70 -16.77 0.72
CA GLY A 448 -18.17 -15.44 0.39
C GLY A 448 -17.02 -14.60 -0.18
N LEU A 449 -17.25 -13.96 -1.32
CA LEU A 449 -16.33 -13.00 -1.92
C LEU A 449 -16.95 -11.61 -1.84
N ALA A 450 -16.14 -10.60 -1.62
CA ALA A 450 -16.57 -9.22 -1.63
C ALA A 450 -16.60 -8.71 -3.08
N LEU A 451 -17.78 -8.77 -3.70
CA LEU A 451 -17.94 -8.45 -5.12
C LEU A 451 -18.84 -7.23 -5.32
N HIS A 452 -18.55 -6.46 -6.38
CA HIS A 452 -19.45 -5.43 -6.87
C HIS A 452 -19.84 -5.72 -8.33
N LYS A 453 -21.13 -5.64 -8.61
CA LYS A 453 -21.67 -5.84 -9.95
C LYS A 453 -21.89 -4.48 -10.63
N PHE A 454 -21.26 -4.27 -11.78
CA PHE A 454 -21.51 -3.13 -12.66
C PHE A 454 -22.50 -3.46 -13.77
N GLY A 455 -22.62 -4.74 -14.14
CA GLY A 455 -23.48 -5.18 -15.22
C GLY A 455 -23.03 -6.50 -15.83
N GLY A 456 -23.33 -6.66 -17.10
CA GLY A 456 -22.99 -7.85 -17.87
C GLY A 456 -23.89 -9.03 -17.64
N THR A 457 -23.60 -10.15 -18.33
CA THR A 457 -24.36 -11.41 -18.28
C THR A 457 -23.41 -12.59 -18.15
N GLY A 458 -23.91 -13.68 -17.62
CA GLY A 458 -23.13 -14.91 -17.48
C GLY A 458 -23.30 -15.56 -16.11
N GLN A 459 -22.35 -16.41 -15.78
CA GLN A 459 -22.32 -17.14 -14.51
C GLN A 459 -20.97 -16.99 -13.83
N LEU A 460 -20.99 -17.04 -12.52
CA LEU A 460 -19.81 -17.00 -11.65
C LEU A 460 -19.77 -18.27 -10.81
N TRP A 461 -18.58 -18.70 -10.42
CA TRP A 461 -18.33 -19.76 -9.46
C TRP A 461 -16.99 -19.60 -8.79
N VAL A 462 -16.76 -20.33 -7.71
CA VAL A 462 -15.47 -20.43 -7.02
C VAL A 462 -14.90 -21.82 -7.22
N GLU A 463 -13.69 -21.89 -7.71
CA GLU A 463 -12.90 -23.12 -7.83
C GLU A 463 -11.96 -23.25 -6.63
N ILE A 464 -11.80 -24.47 -6.11
CA ILE A 464 -10.87 -24.76 -5.03
C ILE A 464 -9.74 -25.62 -5.57
N TYR A 465 -8.53 -25.18 -5.24
CA TYR A 465 -7.29 -25.87 -5.57
C TYR A 465 -6.50 -26.19 -4.31
N LYS A 466 -5.76 -27.28 -4.33
CA LYS A 466 -4.73 -27.58 -3.35
C LYS A 466 -3.48 -26.75 -3.68
N ASP A 467 -2.75 -26.32 -2.65
CA ASP A 467 -1.45 -25.71 -2.88
C ASP A 467 -0.49 -26.71 -3.52
N ASP A 468 0.31 -26.30 -4.49
CA ASP A 468 1.27 -27.15 -5.21
C ASP A 468 2.59 -27.37 -4.44
N GLY A 469 2.71 -26.78 -3.25
CA GLY A 469 3.92 -26.78 -2.42
C GLY A 469 4.90 -25.66 -2.75
N SER A 470 4.67 -24.92 -3.83
CA SER A 470 5.46 -23.74 -4.22
C SER A 470 4.73 -22.42 -3.99
N GLY A 471 3.55 -22.46 -3.36
CA GLY A 471 2.72 -21.28 -3.13
C GLY A 471 1.90 -20.88 -4.35
N LYS A 472 1.41 -21.83 -5.13
CA LYS A 472 0.51 -21.62 -6.27
C LYS A 472 -0.65 -22.60 -6.25
N PRO A 473 -1.79 -22.26 -6.90
CA PRO A 473 -2.83 -23.22 -7.15
C PRO A 473 -2.30 -24.43 -7.92
N GLY A 474 -2.43 -25.62 -7.34
CA GLY A 474 -2.00 -26.89 -7.92
C GLY A 474 -3.20 -27.75 -8.33
N ALA A 475 -3.37 -28.92 -7.71
CA ALA A 475 -4.44 -29.83 -8.06
C ALA A 475 -5.83 -29.23 -7.79
N TYR A 476 -6.67 -29.20 -8.82
CA TYR A 476 -8.08 -28.84 -8.72
C TYR A 476 -8.83 -29.83 -7.83
N LEU A 477 -9.69 -29.32 -6.95
CA LEU A 477 -10.49 -30.13 -6.04
C LEU A 477 -11.97 -30.13 -6.40
N THR A 478 -12.58 -28.97 -6.56
CA THR A 478 -13.99 -28.83 -6.84
C THR A 478 -14.36 -27.41 -7.26
N THR A 479 -15.60 -27.25 -7.69
CA THR A 479 -16.23 -25.97 -8.02
C THR A 479 -17.51 -25.80 -7.17
N SER A 480 -17.80 -24.56 -6.76
CA SER A 480 -19.07 -24.21 -6.13
C SER A 480 -20.26 -24.36 -7.09
N GLN A 481 -21.46 -24.23 -6.60
CA GLN A 481 -22.63 -24.01 -7.44
C GLN A 481 -22.44 -22.71 -8.25
N TYR A 482 -22.99 -22.70 -9.47
CA TYR A 482 -22.95 -21.53 -10.35
C TYR A 482 -23.97 -20.48 -9.89
N LEU A 483 -23.55 -19.23 -9.92
CA LEU A 483 -24.38 -18.07 -9.63
C LEU A 483 -24.58 -17.25 -10.91
N ALA A 484 -25.81 -17.09 -11.34
CA ALA A 484 -26.09 -16.22 -12.48
C ALA A 484 -25.90 -14.75 -12.10
N VAL A 485 -25.23 -13.98 -12.97
CA VAL A 485 -24.89 -12.56 -12.72
C VAL A 485 -26.16 -11.72 -12.51
N ASP A 486 -27.26 -12.06 -13.15
CA ASP A 486 -28.55 -11.34 -12.99
C ASP A 486 -29.16 -11.52 -11.59
N GLN A 487 -28.81 -12.59 -10.87
CA GLN A 487 -29.23 -12.81 -9.48
C GLN A 487 -28.43 -11.97 -8.46
N MET A 488 -27.30 -11.40 -8.86
CA MET A 488 -26.54 -10.50 -8.00
C MET A 488 -27.27 -9.15 -7.90
N LYS A 489 -27.32 -8.63 -6.67
CA LYS A 489 -27.89 -7.31 -6.40
C LYS A 489 -26.95 -6.20 -6.90
N TYR A 490 -27.54 -5.10 -7.36
CA TYR A 490 -26.81 -3.85 -7.51
C TYR A 490 -26.80 -3.14 -6.15
N THR A 491 -25.64 -3.06 -5.55
CA THR A 491 -25.46 -2.36 -4.27
C THR A 491 -24.44 -1.23 -4.47
N SER A 492 -24.53 -0.21 -3.64
CA SER A 492 -23.47 0.78 -3.54
C SER A 492 -22.33 0.19 -2.71
N GLY A 493 -21.14 0.09 -3.27
CA GLY A 493 -20.02 -0.63 -2.65
C GLY A 493 -20.02 -2.11 -3.02
N TYR A 494 -19.46 -2.95 -2.18
CA TYR A 494 -19.52 -4.38 -2.40
C TYR A 494 -20.64 -5.05 -1.59
N ASP A 495 -21.02 -6.23 -2.02
CA ASP A 495 -21.82 -7.17 -1.24
C ASP A 495 -21.04 -8.47 -1.04
N TRP A 496 -21.32 -9.16 0.06
CA TRP A 496 -20.83 -10.50 0.23
C TRP A 496 -21.65 -11.46 -0.62
N VAL A 497 -21.02 -11.99 -1.64
CA VAL A 497 -21.62 -12.95 -2.56
C VAL A 497 -21.17 -14.34 -2.15
N ASP A 498 -22.11 -15.15 -1.63
CA ASP A 498 -21.82 -16.49 -1.15
C ASP A 498 -21.91 -17.52 -2.27
N PHE A 499 -20.86 -18.30 -2.43
CA PHE A 499 -20.76 -19.44 -3.33
C PHE A 499 -20.88 -20.74 -2.53
N ASP A 500 -21.91 -21.51 -2.80
CA ASP A 500 -22.29 -22.72 -2.06
C ASP A 500 -21.59 -23.97 -2.64
N PHE A 501 -21.03 -24.80 -1.79
CA PHE A 501 -20.40 -26.08 -2.16
C PHE A 501 -21.32 -27.27 -1.99
N GLY A 502 -22.60 -27.02 -1.74
CA GLY A 502 -23.65 -28.06 -1.63
C GLY A 502 -23.66 -28.79 -0.30
N THR A 503 -24.50 -29.81 -0.24
CA THR A 503 -24.60 -30.70 0.90
C THR A 503 -24.15 -32.10 0.48
N PRO A 504 -23.15 -32.70 1.15
CA PRO A 504 -22.67 -32.45 2.52
C PRO A 504 -21.54 -31.39 2.67
N GLY A 505 -21.18 -30.64 1.66
CA GLY A 505 -20.03 -29.72 1.66
C GLY A 505 -18.72 -30.42 1.32
N LEU A 506 -17.65 -29.59 1.11
CA LEU A 506 -16.30 -30.07 0.80
C LEU A 506 -15.51 -30.32 2.09
N LEU A 507 -14.99 -31.53 2.26
CA LEU A 507 -14.09 -31.84 3.37
C LEU A 507 -12.66 -31.45 3.05
N LEU A 508 -12.10 -30.51 3.81
CA LEU A 508 -10.74 -30.01 3.68
C LEU A 508 -9.92 -30.42 4.92
N PRO A 509 -8.85 -31.22 4.77
CA PRO A 509 -7.85 -31.42 5.81
C PRO A 509 -7.12 -30.12 6.14
N PRO A 510 -6.40 -30.05 7.28
CA PRO A 510 -5.48 -28.97 7.53
C PRO A 510 -4.50 -28.78 6.37
N GLY A 511 -4.29 -27.54 5.96
CA GLY A 511 -3.41 -27.26 4.83
C GLY A 511 -3.70 -25.92 4.17
N ARG A 512 -2.91 -25.61 3.16
CA ARG A 512 -3.07 -24.43 2.33
C ARG A 512 -3.87 -24.77 1.08
N TYR A 513 -4.78 -23.87 0.76
CA TYR A 513 -5.69 -23.97 -0.38
C TYR A 513 -5.78 -22.65 -1.11
N TRP A 514 -6.32 -22.72 -2.31
CA TRP A 514 -6.57 -21.57 -3.16
C TRP A 514 -8.04 -21.56 -3.58
N MET A 515 -8.65 -20.39 -3.54
CA MET A 515 -9.94 -20.11 -4.16
C MET A 515 -9.72 -19.25 -5.40
N ALA A 516 -10.33 -19.60 -6.51
CA ALA A 516 -10.25 -18.84 -7.76
C ALA A 516 -11.66 -18.50 -8.24
N LEU A 517 -11.87 -17.25 -8.66
CA LEU A 517 -13.13 -16.81 -9.23
C LEU A 517 -13.18 -17.17 -10.71
N GLY A 518 -14.06 -18.08 -11.07
CA GLY A 518 -14.35 -18.46 -12.45
C GLY A 518 -15.61 -17.77 -12.97
N PHE A 519 -15.72 -17.64 -14.29
CA PHE A 519 -16.86 -17.01 -14.94
C PHE A 519 -17.08 -17.48 -16.38
N THR A 520 -18.33 -17.32 -16.86
CA THR A 520 -18.69 -17.42 -18.28
C THR A 520 -19.47 -16.17 -18.70
N GLY A 521 -19.56 -15.96 -20.00
CA GLY A 521 -20.25 -14.80 -20.57
C GLY A 521 -19.40 -13.54 -20.49
N SER A 522 -20.04 -12.42 -20.22
CA SER A 522 -19.39 -11.10 -20.13
C SER A 522 -19.82 -10.38 -18.85
N PRO A 523 -19.59 -10.96 -17.67
CA PRO A 523 -19.91 -10.27 -16.43
C PRO A 523 -18.99 -9.08 -16.23
N ILE A 524 -19.53 -7.98 -15.69
CA ILE A 524 -18.76 -6.78 -15.34
C ILE A 524 -18.75 -6.68 -13.82
N ILE A 525 -17.69 -7.21 -13.20
CA ILE A 525 -17.61 -7.44 -11.76
C ILE A 525 -16.22 -7.10 -11.26
N ASN A 526 -16.16 -6.44 -10.11
CA ASN A 526 -14.94 -6.27 -9.35
C ASN A 526 -14.92 -7.19 -8.14
N TRP A 527 -13.75 -7.71 -7.83
CA TRP A 527 -13.46 -8.37 -6.57
C TRP A 527 -12.59 -7.45 -5.72
N PHE A 528 -13.08 -7.05 -4.56
CA PHE A 528 -12.42 -6.10 -3.69
C PHE A 528 -11.22 -6.71 -2.97
N PHE A 529 -10.20 -5.89 -2.73
CA PHE A 529 -9.00 -6.27 -2.01
C PHE A 529 -8.63 -5.27 -0.92
N SER A 530 -7.85 -5.72 0.05
CA SER A 530 -7.28 -4.87 1.10
C SER A 530 -5.93 -4.33 0.65
N TYR A 531 -5.80 -3.00 0.67
CA TYR A 531 -4.59 -2.29 0.30
C TYR A 531 -3.73 -1.99 1.53
N GLY A 532 -2.39 -1.97 1.36
CA GLY A 532 -1.45 -1.57 2.41
C GLY A 532 -1.18 -2.63 3.47
N LYS A 533 -1.75 -3.83 3.37
CA LYS A 533 -1.34 -4.96 4.22
C LYS A 533 -0.14 -5.68 3.62
N PRO A 534 0.82 -6.11 4.46
CA PRO A 534 1.90 -6.99 4.03
C PRO A 534 1.32 -8.31 3.51
N VAL A 535 1.60 -8.60 2.25
CA VAL A 535 1.23 -9.87 1.63
C VAL A 535 2.51 -10.65 1.37
N GLY A 536 2.73 -11.70 2.15
CA GLY A 536 3.84 -12.62 1.92
C GLY A 536 3.53 -13.59 0.79
N PRO A 537 4.52 -14.32 0.28
CA PRO A 537 4.30 -15.38 -0.72
C PRO A 537 3.38 -16.49 -0.19
N GLU A 538 3.22 -16.58 1.12
CA GLU A 538 2.38 -17.56 1.78
C GLU A 538 0.92 -17.12 1.92
N ASP A 539 0.65 -15.80 1.82
CA ASP A 539 -0.67 -15.20 2.02
C ASP A 539 -1.13 -14.42 0.79
N GLY A 540 -0.67 -14.78 -0.40
CA GLY A 540 -0.80 -13.95 -1.57
C GLY A 540 -1.93 -14.33 -2.49
N THR A 541 -1.93 -13.60 -3.58
CA THR A 541 -2.82 -13.80 -4.72
C THR A 541 -2.02 -14.32 -5.90
N ARG A 542 -2.70 -14.99 -6.82
CA ARG A 542 -2.16 -15.37 -8.13
C ARG A 542 -3.18 -15.01 -9.20
N TYR A 543 -2.70 -14.84 -10.41
CA TYR A 543 -3.56 -14.66 -11.56
C TYR A 543 -3.01 -15.40 -12.77
N LYS A 544 -3.88 -15.69 -13.70
CA LYS A 544 -3.54 -16.22 -15.03
C LYS A 544 -4.54 -15.66 -16.03
N THR A 545 -4.17 -15.65 -17.32
CA THR A 545 -5.19 -15.46 -18.35
C THR A 545 -6.03 -16.73 -18.47
N LEU A 546 -7.23 -16.65 -19.02
CA LEU A 546 -8.08 -17.83 -19.25
C LEU A 546 -7.44 -18.83 -20.23
N PHE A 547 -6.44 -18.39 -20.98
CA PHE A 547 -5.73 -19.21 -21.96
C PHE A 547 -4.42 -19.78 -21.43
N ASP A 548 -3.96 -19.35 -20.24
CA ASP A 548 -2.74 -19.86 -19.62
C ASP A 548 -3.04 -21.08 -18.75
N GLU A 549 -2.18 -22.08 -18.86
CA GLU A 549 -2.25 -23.27 -18.00
C GLU A 549 -1.62 -23.01 -16.61
N THR A 550 -0.73 -22.03 -16.51
CA THR A 550 0.06 -21.79 -15.30
C THR A 550 -0.35 -20.49 -14.60
N TRP A 551 -0.44 -20.57 -13.28
CA TRP A 551 -0.61 -19.41 -12.43
C TRP A 551 0.69 -18.61 -12.36
N SER A 552 0.56 -17.29 -12.50
CA SER A 552 1.68 -16.37 -12.51
C SER A 552 1.91 -15.72 -11.14
N ARG A 553 2.33 -14.51 -11.10
CA ARG A 553 2.91 -13.73 -10.03
C ARG A 553 1.98 -13.45 -8.85
N SER A 554 2.56 -13.22 -7.67
CA SER A 554 1.86 -12.62 -6.53
C SER A 554 1.59 -11.14 -6.78
N LEU A 555 0.40 -10.70 -6.40
CA LEU A 555 0.07 -9.28 -6.29
C LEU A 555 0.36 -8.78 -4.87
N ALA A 556 0.55 -7.47 -4.72
CA ALA A 556 0.88 -6.84 -3.43
C ALA A 556 -0.36 -6.58 -2.55
N TYR A 557 -1.43 -7.34 -2.73
CA TYR A 557 -2.68 -7.19 -2.00
C TYR A 557 -3.41 -8.52 -1.86
N GLU A 558 -4.36 -8.58 -0.93
CA GLU A 558 -5.24 -9.73 -0.70
C GLU A 558 -6.68 -9.40 -1.04
N PHE A 559 -7.32 -10.28 -1.81
CA PHE A 559 -8.75 -10.19 -2.07
C PHE A 559 -9.55 -10.51 -0.81
N ASN A 560 -10.66 -9.79 -0.63
CA ASN A 560 -11.52 -9.97 0.52
C ASN A 560 -12.42 -11.20 0.34
N TYR A 561 -12.31 -12.09 1.30
CA TYR A 561 -13.08 -13.34 1.32
C TYR A 561 -13.52 -13.70 2.74
N ARG A 562 -14.47 -14.59 2.83
CA ARG A 562 -14.86 -15.29 4.04
C ARG A 562 -15.13 -16.77 3.75
N ILE A 563 -14.74 -17.63 4.67
CA ILE A 563 -14.96 -19.07 4.62
C ILE A 563 -15.99 -19.42 5.69
N ILE A 564 -17.00 -20.15 5.32
CA ILE A 564 -18.09 -20.57 6.21
C ILE A 564 -18.22 -22.09 6.13
N GLY A 565 -18.20 -22.74 7.28
CA GLY A 565 -18.26 -24.18 7.35
C GLY A 565 -18.47 -24.69 8.77
N MET A 566 -18.12 -25.95 8.97
CA MET A 566 -18.21 -26.64 10.25
C MET A 566 -16.87 -27.34 10.52
N THR A 567 -16.41 -27.29 11.75
CA THR A 567 -15.26 -28.08 12.21
C THR A 567 -15.72 -29.24 13.09
N GLY A 568 -14.89 -30.29 13.14
CA GLY A 568 -15.08 -31.40 14.05
C GLY A 568 -14.57 -31.07 15.46
N GLU A 569 -15.03 -31.80 16.44
CA GLU A 569 -14.51 -31.78 17.80
C GLU A 569 -13.10 -32.38 17.85
#